data_eb92800f98980f2bdb52b9fe8f79b098
#
_entry.id   eb92800f98980f2bdb52b9fe8f79b098
#
_cell.length_a   1.000
_cell.length_b   1.000
_cell.length_c   1.000
_cell.angle_alpha   90.00
_cell.angle_beta   90.00
_cell.angle_gamma   90.00
#
_symmetry.space_group_name_H-M   'P 1'
#
loop_
_entity.id
_entity.type
_entity.pdbx_description
1 polymer ?
#
loop_
_entity_poly.entity_id
_entity_poly.type
_entity_poly.pdbx_seq_one_letter_code
_entity_poly.pdbx_strand_id
1 'polypeptide(L)'
;MQTTKTPLEKPSSNPFSDLRALPAAAWILCFGTFLNKFGAFVVPFLTLYLTGQGYTAGEAGLAVGAYGVGGLVASLLGGHLADKVGRRKTIVLSMFLGAATMLLLSQAHGLPAVILVTALTGLTNEFYRPASTALLTDLVPSSQRVTAFASLRMAFNAGFAFGPATAGFLAAYGYFWLFAGDAATSVLFGLVALVALPRGAHDVRSNASWSDAMVVLRHDRKLHQLLLANFAIALVFFQMASTFGLHVTKLGFSPAVYGAIVSLNGALVVFCELLLTMFTRRFPARRVMAVGYVLCAAGYALNAFAHTIPALVLCMVLFTFGEMVTMPMASAYMADLAPADMRGRYMGVSGLTWAVAMIIGPGLGMKLFTLSPATYWAVSGGLGLLAAAVISINVSARSEHAPSCALSAK
;
A
#
# COMPACT_ATOMS: atom_id res chain seq x y z
N MET A 1 40.01 -12.15 -0.93
CA MET A 1 39.29 -11.84 -2.17
C MET A 1 38.48 -10.57 -1.92
N GLN A 2 38.99 -9.43 -2.39
CA GLN A 2 38.35 -8.12 -2.21
C GLN A 2 37.11 -8.08 -3.10
N THR A 3 35.93 -8.02 -2.50
CA THR A 3 34.69 -7.71 -3.21
C THR A 3 34.72 -6.25 -3.63
N THR A 4 35.06 -5.99 -4.87
CA THR A 4 34.92 -4.70 -5.52
C THR A 4 33.46 -4.28 -5.44
N LYS A 5 33.14 -3.34 -4.55
CA LYS A 5 31.86 -2.62 -4.57
C LYS A 5 31.79 -1.89 -5.92
N THR A 6 30.96 -2.37 -6.82
CA THR A 6 30.62 -1.65 -8.05
C THR A 6 30.17 -0.24 -7.66
N PRO A 7 30.72 0.81 -8.25
CA PRO A 7 30.32 2.18 -7.95
C PRO A 7 28.82 2.33 -8.24
N LEU A 8 28.09 2.95 -7.31
CA LEU A 8 26.70 3.33 -7.54
C LEU A 8 26.64 4.15 -8.82
N GLU A 9 26.04 3.61 -9.87
CA GLU A 9 25.78 4.35 -11.11
C GLU A 9 25.05 5.64 -10.74
N LYS A 10 25.63 6.77 -11.16
CA LYS A 10 25.01 8.08 -10.95
C LYS A 10 23.65 8.08 -11.66
N PRO A 11 22.58 8.53 -10.99
CA PRO A 11 21.28 8.63 -11.62
C PRO A 11 21.37 9.48 -12.89
N SER A 12 20.69 9.06 -13.96
CA SER A 12 20.70 9.80 -15.23
C SER A 12 20.14 11.21 -15.01
N SER A 13 20.67 12.18 -15.74
CA SER A 13 20.25 13.59 -15.62
C SER A 13 18.87 13.86 -16.22
N ASN A 14 18.32 12.92 -17.00
CA ASN A 14 17.03 13.08 -17.68
C ASN A 14 15.97 12.17 -17.04
N PRO A 15 14.95 12.76 -16.40
CA PRO A 15 13.89 12.02 -15.72
C PRO A 15 13.07 11.08 -16.62
N PHE A 16 12.83 11.47 -17.86
CA PHE A 16 12.08 10.64 -18.81
C PHE A 16 12.91 9.47 -19.35
N SER A 17 14.25 9.55 -19.29
CA SER A 17 15.10 8.43 -19.69
C SER A 17 14.96 7.24 -18.77
N ASP A 18 14.79 7.47 -17.46
CA ASP A 18 14.67 6.39 -16.49
C ASP A 18 13.31 5.69 -16.56
N LEU A 19 12.25 6.43 -16.89
CA LEU A 19 10.94 5.82 -17.17
C LEU A 19 11.03 4.92 -18.42
N ARG A 20 11.68 5.40 -19.49
CA ARG A 20 11.87 4.61 -20.71
C ARG A 20 12.84 3.45 -20.51
N ALA A 21 13.75 3.56 -19.56
CA ALA A 21 14.70 2.50 -19.21
C ALA A 21 14.08 1.40 -18.34
N LEU A 22 12.85 1.58 -17.81
CA LEU A 22 12.15 0.52 -17.10
C LEU A 22 11.85 -0.64 -18.05
N PRO A 23 12.12 -1.89 -17.63
CA PRO A 23 11.85 -3.06 -18.47
C PRO A 23 10.36 -3.20 -18.75
N ALA A 24 10.00 -3.75 -19.91
CA ALA A 24 8.61 -3.96 -20.30
C ALA A 24 7.79 -4.74 -19.25
N ALA A 25 8.42 -5.68 -18.54
CA ALA A 25 7.78 -6.43 -17.47
C ALA A 25 7.37 -5.54 -16.28
N ALA A 26 8.09 -4.45 -15.99
CA ALA A 26 7.69 -3.49 -14.95
C ALA A 26 6.44 -2.70 -15.40
N TRP A 27 6.37 -2.30 -16.66
CA TRP A 27 5.18 -1.65 -17.23
C TRP A 27 3.96 -2.56 -17.28
N ILE A 28 4.15 -3.85 -17.60
CA ILE A 28 3.09 -4.86 -17.56
C ILE A 28 2.56 -5.02 -16.13
N LEU A 29 3.46 -5.01 -15.14
CA LEU A 29 3.07 -5.07 -13.73
C LEU A 29 2.32 -3.81 -13.28
N CYS A 30 2.73 -2.63 -13.72
CA CYS A 30 2.01 -1.37 -13.49
C CYS A 30 0.61 -1.41 -14.13
N PHE A 31 0.51 -1.84 -15.38
CA PHE A 31 -0.78 -1.96 -16.07
C PHE A 31 -1.71 -2.96 -15.38
N GLY A 32 -1.19 -4.12 -14.96
CA GLY A 32 -1.96 -5.09 -14.19
C GLY A 32 -2.44 -4.54 -12.85
N THR A 33 -1.59 -3.78 -12.16
CA THR A 33 -1.98 -3.09 -10.91
C THR A 33 -3.05 -2.04 -11.16
N PHE A 34 -2.94 -1.26 -12.23
CA PHE A 34 -3.99 -0.33 -12.66
C PHE A 34 -5.32 -1.07 -12.89
N LEU A 35 -5.32 -2.14 -13.68
CA LEU A 35 -6.53 -2.94 -13.95
C LEU A 35 -7.17 -3.48 -12.66
N ASN A 36 -6.37 -4.03 -11.75
CA ASN A 36 -6.85 -4.55 -10.48
C ASN A 36 -7.49 -3.46 -9.61
N LYS A 37 -6.87 -2.27 -9.54
CA LYS A 37 -7.39 -1.16 -8.72
C LYS A 37 -8.53 -0.40 -9.40
N PHE A 38 -8.53 -0.29 -10.71
CA PHE A 38 -9.67 0.17 -11.48
C PHE A 38 -10.88 -0.73 -11.28
N GLY A 39 -10.68 -2.05 -11.32
CA GLY A 39 -11.72 -3.06 -11.13
C GLY A 39 -12.16 -3.29 -9.69
N ALA A 40 -11.53 -2.68 -8.69
CA ALA A 40 -11.92 -2.83 -7.29
C ALA A 40 -13.27 -2.13 -7.00
N PHE A 41 -14.34 -2.58 -7.68
CA PHE A 41 -15.66 -1.96 -7.65
C PHE A 41 -16.45 -2.31 -6.40
N VAL A 42 -16.30 -3.53 -5.89
CA VAL A 42 -17.16 -4.07 -4.84
C VAL A 42 -16.86 -3.47 -3.48
N VAL A 43 -15.59 -3.38 -3.07
CA VAL A 43 -15.21 -2.99 -1.71
C VAL A 43 -15.74 -1.60 -1.31
N PRO A 44 -15.66 -0.54 -2.14
CA PRO A 44 -16.25 0.75 -1.81
C PRO A 44 -17.80 0.73 -1.70
N PHE A 45 -18.45 -0.20 -2.40
CA PHE A 45 -19.91 -0.31 -2.44
C PHE A 45 -20.46 -1.45 -1.58
N LEU A 46 -19.61 -2.24 -0.93
CA LEU A 46 -20.01 -3.43 -0.18
C LEU A 46 -21.03 -3.11 0.93
N THR A 47 -20.82 -2.01 1.64
CA THR A 47 -21.78 -1.56 2.66
C THR A 47 -23.16 -1.25 2.06
N LEU A 48 -23.19 -0.52 0.93
CA LEU A 48 -24.42 -0.18 0.22
C LEU A 48 -25.11 -1.43 -0.32
N TYR A 49 -24.35 -2.35 -0.90
CA TYR A 49 -24.86 -3.64 -1.38
C TYR A 49 -25.53 -4.43 -0.24
N LEU A 50 -24.83 -4.61 0.88
CA LEU A 50 -25.33 -5.40 1.99
C LEU A 50 -26.54 -4.74 2.67
N THR A 51 -26.53 -3.43 2.85
CA THR A 51 -27.70 -2.72 3.40
C THR A 51 -28.91 -2.78 2.45
N GLY A 52 -28.67 -2.75 1.14
CA GLY A 52 -29.69 -2.99 0.13
C GLY A 52 -30.28 -4.42 0.17
N GLN A 53 -29.52 -5.40 0.67
CA GLN A 53 -29.96 -6.78 0.89
C GLN A 53 -30.66 -6.98 2.23
N GLY A 54 -30.85 -5.92 3.03
CA GLY A 54 -31.54 -5.97 4.32
C GLY A 54 -30.63 -6.20 5.53
N TYR A 55 -29.31 -6.26 5.38
CA TYR A 55 -28.39 -6.30 6.52
C TYR A 55 -28.32 -4.94 7.21
N THR A 56 -28.13 -4.95 8.51
CA THR A 56 -27.89 -3.72 9.27
C THR A 56 -26.55 -3.09 8.94
N ALA A 57 -26.39 -1.79 9.17
CA ALA A 57 -25.11 -1.09 8.97
C ALA A 57 -23.98 -1.72 9.80
N GLY A 58 -24.29 -2.23 11.00
CA GLY A 58 -23.31 -2.93 11.85
C GLY A 58 -22.83 -4.24 11.21
N GLU A 59 -23.74 -5.05 10.68
CA GLU A 59 -23.41 -6.30 9.98
C GLU A 59 -22.60 -6.04 8.71
N ALA A 60 -22.98 -5.02 7.93
CA ALA A 60 -22.21 -4.60 6.78
C ALA A 60 -20.80 -4.13 7.17
N GLY A 61 -20.67 -3.40 8.28
CA GLY A 61 -19.38 -2.99 8.84
C GLY A 61 -18.51 -4.18 9.28
N LEU A 62 -19.10 -5.22 9.86
CA LEU A 62 -18.40 -6.47 10.19
C LEU A 62 -17.87 -7.18 8.94
N ALA A 63 -18.65 -7.22 7.85
CA ALA A 63 -18.21 -7.79 6.59
C ALA A 63 -17.03 -7.02 6.00
N VAL A 64 -17.07 -5.67 5.98
CA VAL A 64 -15.93 -4.85 5.55
C VAL A 64 -14.70 -5.07 6.43
N GLY A 65 -14.90 -5.16 7.75
CA GLY A 65 -13.84 -5.51 8.69
C GLY A 65 -13.21 -6.89 8.41
N ALA A 66 -14.04 -7.87 8.04
CA ALA A 66 -13.59 -9.20 7.66
C ALA A 66 -12.69 -9.19 6.41
N TYR A 67 -12.99 -8.33 5.41
CA TYR A 67 -12.08 -8.09 4.29
C TYR A 67 -10.70 -7.61 4.76
N GLY A 68 -10.68 -6.65 5.69
CA GLY A 68 -9.45 -6.15 6.29
C GLY A 68 -8.65 -7.23 7.00
N VAL A 69 -9.31 -8.12 7.75
CA VAL A 69 -8.67 -9.27 8.41
C VAL A 69 -8.07 -10.23 7.37
N GLY A 70 -8.80 -10.52 6.29
CA GLY A 70 -8.28 -11.31 5.17
C GLY A 70 -7.02 -10.70 4.56
N GLY A 71 -7.04 -9.38 4.30
CA GLY A 71 -5.90 -8.62 3.78
C GLY A 71 -4.69 -8.63 4.73
N LEU A 72 -4.93 -8.58 6.04
CA LEU A 72 -3.91 -8.71 7.07
C LEU A 72 -3.17 -10.06 6.96
N VAL A 73 -3.93 -11.15 6.91
CA VAL A 73 -3.38 -12.51 6.73
C VAL A 73 -2.66 -12.62 5.40
N ALA A 74 -3.20 -12.01 4.33
CA ALA A 74 -2.57 -11.98 3.01
C ALA A 74 -1.20 -11.31 3.01
N SER A 75 -1.01 -10.26 3.79
CA SER A 75 0.27 -9.56 3.88
C SER A 75 1.41 -10.48 4.35
N LEU A 76 1.11 -11.38 5.29
CA LEU A 76 2.07 -12.33 5.83
C LEU A 76 2.24 -13.55 4.91
N LEU A 77 1.13 -14.19 4.54
CA LEU A 77 1.16 -15.41 3.74
C LEU A 77 1.60 -15.14 2.30
N GLY A 78 1.20 -14.00 1.72
CA GLY A 78 1.54 -13.61 0.36
C GLY A 78 3.04 -13.40 0.16
N GLY A 79 3.73 -12.82 1.14
CA GLY A 79 5.19 -12.71 1.14
C GLY A 79 5.87 -14.07 1.14
N HIS A 80 5.47 -14.96 2.06
CA HIS A 80 6.00 -16.31 2.13
C HIS A 80 5.71 -17.13 0.85
N LEU A 81 4.50 -17.02 0.33
CA LEU A 81 4.09 -17.68 -0.89
C LEU A 81 4.89 -17.18 -2.09
N ALA A 82 5.15 -15.86 -2.18
CA ALA A 82 5.97 -15.25 -3.22
C ALA A 82 7.41 -15.79 -3.21
N ASP A 83 7.98 -16.00 -2.02
CA ASP A 83 9.34 -16.54 -1.87
C ASP A 83 9.39 -18.04 -2.16
N LYS A 84 8.38 -18.82 -1.75
CA LYS A 84 8.36 -20.30 -1.86
C LYS A 84 7.87 -20.81 -3.22
N VAL A 85 6.79 -20.24 -3.74
CA VAL A 85 6.11 -20.71 -4.98
C VAL A 85 6.56 -19.91 -6.19
N GLY A 86 7.04 -18.68 -5.97
CA GLY A 86 7.51 -17.75 -6.99
C GLY A 86 6.55 -16.57 -7.21
N ARG A 87 7.14 -15.42 -7.54
CA ARG A 87 6.43 -14.13 -7.61
C ARG A 87 5.25 -14.16 -8.60
N ARG A 88 5.52 -14.57 -9.86
CA ARG A 88 4.49 -14.63 -10.89
C ARG A 88 3.35 -15.57 -10.54
N LYS A 89 3.67 -16.77 -10.04
CA LYS A 89 2.65 -17.77 -9.69
C LYS A 89 1.75 -17.26 -8.57
N THR A 90 2.32 -16.56 -7.59
CA THR A 90 1.55 -15.94 -6.48
C THR A 90 0.61 -14.85 -7.00
N ILE A 91 1.07 -13.99 -7.93
CA ILE A 91 0.21 -12.97 -8.56
C ILE A 91 -0.94 -13.66 -9.31
N VAL A 92 -0.64 -14.62 -10.16
CA VAL A 92 -1.64 -15.36 -10.96
C VAL A 92 -2.66 -16.05 -10.06
N LEU A 93 -2.19 -16.76 -9.03
CA LEU A 93 -3.06 -17.44 -8.07
C LEU A 93 -3.97 -16.45 -7.33
N SER A 94 -3.43 -15.32 -6.87
CA SER A 94 -4.19 -14.25 -6.23
C SER A 94 -5.31 -13.74 -7.14
N MET A 95 -5.01 -13.46 -8.40
CA MET A 95 -5.99 -12.92 -9.34
C MET A 95 -7.13 -13.89 -9.64
N PHE A 96 -6.83 -15.16 -9.91
CA PHE A 96 -7.88 -16.13 -10.20
C PHE A 96 -8.69 -16.51 -8.97
N LEU A 97 -8.05 -16.71 -7.82
CA LEU A 97 -8.78 -16.97 -6.57
C LEU A 97 -9.59 -15.75 -6.14
N GLY A 98 -9.04 -14.54 -6.31
CA GLY A 98 -9.76 -13.30 -6.04
C GLY A 98 -11.02 -13.16 -6.89
N ALA A 99 -10.92 -13.42 -8.20
CA ALA A 99 -12.08 -13.43 -9.09
C ALA A 99 -13.12 -14.46 -8.65
N ALA A 100 -12.68 -15.69 -8.30
CA ALA A 100 -13.59 -16.75 -7.86
C ALA A 100 -14.31 -16.39 -6.55
N THR A 101 -13.57 -15.89 -5.53
CA THR A 101 -14.17 -15.48 -4.26
C THR A 101 -15.05 -14.26 -4.40
N MET A 102 -14.74 -13.34 -5.33
CA MET A 102 -15.59 -12.20 -5.62
C MET A 102 -16.94 -12.62 -6.22
N LEU A 103 -16.95 -13.56 -7.17
CA LEU A 103 -18.19 -14.13 -7.70
C LEU A 103 -18.94 -14.96 -6.64
N LEU A 104 -18.21 -15.69 -5.78
CA LEU A 104 -18.83 -16.40 -4.66
C LEU A 104 -19.50 -15.44 -3.67
N LEU A 105 -18.89 -14.26 -3.42
CA LEU A 105 -19.46 -13.24 -2.57
C LEU A 105 -20.81 -12.72 -3.09
N SER A 106 -20.96 -12.60 -4.40
CA SER A 106 -22.23 -12.20 -5.01
C SER A 106 -23.38 -13.19 -4.79
N GLN A 107 -23.06 -14.43 -4.43
CA GLN A 107 -24.01 -15.52 -4.16
C GLN A 107 -24.11 -15.86 -2.67
N ALA A 108 -23.33 -15.17 -1.81
CA ALA A 108 -23.31 -15.48 -0.39
C ALA A 108 -24.60 -14.95 0.30
N HIS A 109 -25.31 -15.83 0.99
CA HIS A 109 -26.49 -15.52 1.75
C HIS A 109 -26.29 -15.87 3.25
N GLY A 110 -26.85 -15.02 4.10
CA GLY A 110 -26.69 -15.13 5.55
C GLY A 110 -25.36 -14.54 6.05
N LEU A 111 -25.42 -13.85 7.18
CA LEU A 111 -24.31 -13.09 7.74
C LEU A 111 -23.01 -13.91 7.92
N PRO A 112 -23.03 -15.16 8.44
CA PRO A 112 -21.80 -15.94 8.59
C PRO A 112 -21.12 -16.24 7.26
N ALA A 113 -21.88 -16.58 6.21
CA ALA A 113 -21.35 -16.86 4.89
C ALA A 113 -20.77 -15.59 4.26
N VAL A 114 -21.47 -14.46 4.36
CA VAL A 114 -20.99 -13.15 3.87
C VAL A 114 -19.67 -12.78 4.56
N ILE A 115 -19.57 -12.88 5.88
CA ILE A 115 -18.34 -12.56 6.63
C ILE A 115 -17.19 -13.48 6.19
N LEU A 116 -17.42 -14.80 6.11
CA LEU A 116 -16.40 -15.77 5.73
C LEU A 116 -15.90 -15.52 4.30
N VAL A 117 -16.83 -15.39 3.34
CA VAL A 117 -16.46 -15.19 1.94
C VAL A 117 -15.79 -13.84 1.74
N THR A 118 -16.22 -12.79 2.46
CA THR A 118 -15.56 -11.46 2.41
C THR A 118 -14.14 -11.53 2.98
N ALA A 119 -13.92 -12.26 4.08
CA ALA A 119 -12.58 -12.49 4.61
C ALA A 119 -11.68 -13.26 3.60
N LEU A 120 -12.23 -14.31 2.96
CA LEU A 120 -11.53 -15.05 1.91
C LEU A 120 -11.23 -14.15 0.69
N THR A 121 -12.15 -13.27 0.33
CA THR A 121 -11.94 -12.31 -0.77
C THR A 121 -10.82 -11.32 -0.43
N GLY A 122 -10.80 -10.79 0.79
CA GLY A 122 -9.70 -9.95 1.26
C GLY A 122 -8.35 -10.66 1.25
N LEU A 123 -8.34 -11.93 1.70
CA LEU A 123 -7.16 -12.77 1.68
C LEU A 123 -6.65 -12.98 0.25
N THR A 124 -7.50 -13.43 -0.65
CA THR A 124 -7.11 -13.80 -2.02
C THR A 124 -6.74 -12.57 -2.86
N ASN A 125 -7.45 -11.46 -2.71
CA ASN A 125 -7.19 -10.23 -3.47
C ASN A 125 -5.92 -9.49 -3.03
N GLU A 126 -5.47 -9.65 -1.79
CA GLU A 126 -4.30 -8.93 -1.30
C GLU A 126 -2.99 -9.74 -1.35
N PHE A 127 -3.02 -11.05 -1.68
CA PHE A 127 -1.80 -11.87 -1.85
C PHE A 127 -0.84 -11.32 -2.91
N TYR A 128 -1.36 -10.70 -3.97
CA TYR A 128 -0.53 -10.23 -5.06
C TYR A 128 0.36 -9.06 -4.67
N ARG A 129 0.00 -8.26 -3.67
CA ARG A 129 0.74 -7.03 -3.33
C ARG A 129 2.19 -7.28 -2.93
N PRO A 130 2.49 -8.12 -1.92
CA PRO A 130 3.90 -8.41 -1.59
C PRO A 130 4.62 -9.11 -2.75
N ALA A 131 3.94 -9.97 -3.51
CA ALA A 131 4.52 -10.64 -4.67
C ALA A 131 4.87 -9.65 -5.79
N SER A 132 4.01 -8.67 -6.07
CA SER A 132 4.21 -7.63 -7.09
C SER A 132 5.38 -6.70 -6.72
N THR A 133 5.45 -6.26 -5.47
CA THR A 133 6.55 -5.41 -5.00
C THR A 133 7.89 -6.15 -5.01
N ALA A 134 7.90 -7.43 -4.62
CA ALA A 134 9.09 -8.27 -4.70
C ALA A 134 9.52 -8.51 -6.17
N LEU A 135 8.56 -8.82 -7.07
CA LEU A 135 8.84 -8.98 -8.49
C LEU A 135 9.41 -7.69 -9.10
N LEU A 136 8.79 -6.54 -8.81
CA LEU A 136 9.29 -5.26 -9.30
C LEU A 136 10.75 -5.01 -8.86
N THR A 137 11.07 -5.35 -7.60
CA THR A 137 12.43 -5.23 -7.06
C THR A 137 13.42 -6.14 -7.80
N ASP A 138 12.99 -7.34 -8.22
CA ASP A 138 13.83 -8.28 -8.99
C ASP A 138 14.03 -7.82 -10.44
N LEU A 139 13.07 -7.08 -11.01
CA LEU A 139 13.09 -6.63 -12.41
C LEU A 139 13.97 -5.40 -12.64
N VAL A 140 14.24 -4.59 -11.61
CA VAL A 140 14.95 -3.31 -11.79
C VAL A 140 16.19 -3.22 -10.91
N PRO A 141 17.28 -2.59 -11.40
CA PRO A 141 18.45 -2.32 -10.59
C PRO A 141 18.12 -1.34 -9.44
N SER A 142 18.95 -1.32 -8.40
CA SER A 142 18.72 -0.47 -7.21
C SER A 142 18.58 1.02 -7.57
N SER A 143 19.30 1.51 -8.56
CA SER A 143 19.22 2.90 -9.05
C SER A 143 17.86 3.29 -9.63
N GLN A 144 17.07 2.33 -10.13
CA GLN A 144 15.75 2.55 -10.75
C GLN A 144 14.57 2.22 -9.83
N ARG A 145 14.81 1.62 -8.64
CA ARG A 145 13.73 1.16 -7.75
C ARG A 145 12.76 2.27 -7.35
N VAL A 146 13.29 3.45 -7.02
CA VAL A 146 12.44 4.58 -6.62
C VAL A 146 11.48 4.98 -7.74
N THR A 147 11.96 5.08 -8.96
CA THR A 147 11.14 5.37 -10.15
C THR A 147 10.13 4.26 -10.42
N ALA A 148 10.54 2.99 -10.31
CA ALA A 148 9.68 1.85 -10.52
C ALA A 148 8.54 1.77 -9.48
N PHE A 149 8.83 1.99 -8.20
CA PHE A 149 7.80 2.04 -7.15
C PHE A 149 6.87 3.23 -7.29
N ALA A 150 7.38 4.39 -7.73
CA ALA A 150 6.52 5.55 -8.04
C ALA A 150 5.58 5.26 -9.21
N SER A 151 6.08 4.58 -10.26
CA SER A 151 5.25 4.18 -11.41
C SER A 151 4.15 3.18 -11.00
N LEU A 152 4.50 2.19 -10.16
CA LEU A 152 3.54 1.22 -9.63
C LEU A 152 2.47 1.91 -8.78
N ARG A 153 2.87 2.86 -7.95
CA ARG A 153 1.98 3.64 -7.12
C ARG A 153 1.07 4.56 -7.95
N MET A 154 1.62 5.20 -9.00
CA MET A 154 0.82 5.99 -9.93
C MET A 154 -0.26 5.13 -10.59
N ALA A 155 0.08 3.92 -11.04
CA ALA A 155 -0.86 2.98 -11.62
C ALA A 155 -1.96 2.57 -10.61
N PHE A 156 -1.59 2.31 -9.35
CA PHE A 156 -2.51 2.05 -8.26
C PHE A 156 -3.50 3.20 -8.06
N ASN A 157 -2.99 4.43 -7.91
CA ASN A 157 -3.82 5.61 -7.67
C ASN A 157 -4.69 5.98 -8.88
N ALA A 158 -4.19 5.81 -10.10
CA ALA A 158 -4.97 6.00 -11.31
C ALA A 158 -6.16 5.02 -11.36
N GLY A 159 -5.94 3.74 -11.04
CA GLY A 159 -7.03 2.77 -10.91
C GLY A 159 -8.06 3.19 -9.87
N PHE A 160 -7.60 3.60 -8.69
CA PHE A 160 -8.48 4.05 -7.60
C PHE A 160 -9.23 5.37 -7.90
N ALA A 161 -8.68 6.24 -8.75
CA ALA A 161 -9.34 7.48 -9.15
C ALA A 161 -10.54 7.24 -10.07
N PHE A 162 -10.45 6.26 -10.98
CA PHE A 162 -11.49 5.96 -11.96
C PHE A 162 -12.43 4.83 -11.54
N GLY A 163 -11.97 3.91 -10.69
CA GLY A 163 -12.73 2.73 -10.27
C GLY A 163 -14.09 3.05 -9.62
N PRO A 164 -14.15 3.85 -8.56
CA PRO A 164 -15.41 4.15 -7.86
C PRO A 164 -16.44 4.87 -8.73
N ALA A 165 -16.01 5.74 -9.65
CA ALA A 165 -16.93 6.39 -10.60
C ALA A 165 -17.56 5.37 -11.54
N THR A 166 -16.74 4.45 -12.08
CA THR A 166 -17.22 3.35 -12.92
C THR A 166 -18.13 2.42 -12.14
N ALA A 167 -17.79 2.10 -10.88
CA ALA A 167 -18.63 1.28 -10.01
C ALA A 167 -20.00 1.91 -9.76
N GLY A 168 -20.05 3.24 -9.52
CA GLY A 168 -21.32 3.95 -9.37
C GLY A 168 -22.21 3.86 -10.60
N PHE A 169 -21.62 3.95 -11.80
CA PHE A 169 -22.34 3.75 -13.06
C PHE A 169 -22.86 2.31 -13.20
N LEU A 170 -22.02 1.31 -12.93
CA LEU A 170 -22.40 -0.10 -13.00
C LEU A 170 -23.50 -0.45 -11.97
N ALA A 171 -23.45 0.12 -10.77
CA ALA A 171 -24.44 -0.10 -9.72
C ALA A 171 -25.86 0.31 -10.15
N ALA A 172 -26.00 1.29 -11.05
CA ALA A 172 -27.28 1.70 -11.62
C ALA A 172 -27.95 0.60 -12.44
N TYR A 173 -27.15 -0.31 -13.01
CA TYR A 173 -27.64 -1.49 -13.75
C TYR A 173 -27.79 -2.74 -12.86
N GLY A 174 -27.39 -2.67 -11.62
CA GLY A 174 -27.47 -3.74 -10.62
C GLY A 174 -26.11 -4.11 -10.02
N TYR A 175 -26.10 -4.42 -8.74
CA TYR A 175 -24.87 -4.71 -8.00
C TYR A 175 -24.11 -5.93 -8.52
N PHE A 176 -24.77 -6.90 -9.16
CA PHE A 176 -24.09 -8.05 -9.78
C PHE A 176 -22.98 -7.62 -10.75
N TRP A 177 -23.17 -6.53 -11.49
CA TRP A 177 -22.19 -6.03 -12.45
C TRP A 177 -20.91 -5.52 -11.80
N LEU A 178 -20.98 -5.11 -10.51
CA LEU A 178 -19.77 -4.76 -9.75
C LEU A 178 -18.92 -6.01 -9.50
N PHE A 179 -19.56 -7.11 -9.08
CA PHE A 179 -18.86 -8.37 -8.83
C PHE A 179 -18.30 -8.98 -10.13
N ALA A 180 -19.09 -8.97 -11.19
CA ALA A 180 -18.68 -9.47 -12.50
C ALA A 180 -17.52 -8.64 -13.09
N GLY A 181 -17.59 -7.32 -12.98
CA GLY A 181 -16.55 -6.40 -13.45
C GLY A 181 -15.24 -6.55 -12.67
N ASP A 182 -15.32 -6.64 -11.34
CA ASP A 182 -14.17 -6.88 -10.47
C ASP A 182 -13.51 -8.24 -10.80
N ALA A 183 -14.30 -9.30 -10.92
CA ALA A 183 -13.81 -10.60 -11.32
C ALA A 183 -13.18 -10.58 -12.73
N ALA A 184 -13.80 -9.90 -13.70
CA ALA A 184 -13.30 -9.81 -15.07
C ALA A 184 -11.94 -9.09 -15.13
N THR A 185 -11.78 -7.96 -14.43
CA THR A 185 -10.50 -7.24 -14.38
C THR A 185 -9.42 -8.04 -13.67
N SER A 186 -9.77 -8.78 -12.61
CA SER A 186 -8.87 -9.69 -11.92
C SER A 186 -8.43 -10.84 -12.83
N VAL A 187 -9.34 -11.49 -13.56
CA VAL A 187 -9.02 -12.52 -14.55
C VAL A 187 -8.12 -11.96 -15.64
N LEU A 188 -8.44 -10.78 -16.18
CA LEU A 188 -7.63 -10.14 -17.22
C LEU A 188 -6.20 -9.88 -16.73
N PHE A 189 -6.03 -9.35 -15.52
CA PHE A 189 -4.69 -9.20 -14.96
C PHE A 189 -4.01 -10.55 -14.73
N GLY A 190 -4.73 -11.56 -14.24
CA GLY A 190 -4.21 -12.92 -14.07
C GLY A 190 -3.68 -13.52 -15.38
N LEU A 191 -4.42 -13.35 -16.49
CA LEU A 191 -4.02 -13.79 -17.83
C LEU A 191 -2.79 -13.02 -18.33
N VAL A 192 -2.79 -11.69 -18.21
CA VAL A 192 -1.63 -10.85 -18.57
C VAL A 192 -0.40 -11.25 -17.75
N ALA A 193 -0.55 -11.47 -16.46
CA ALA A 193 0.54 -11.92 -15.58
C ALA A 193 1.06 -13.31 -15.99
N LEU A 194 0.17 -14.22 -16.35
CA LEU A 194 0.52 -15.59 -16.76
C LEU A 194 1.32 -15.62 -18.05
N VAL A 195 1.00 -14.77 -19.01
CA VAL A 195 1.62 -14.77 -20.35
C VAL A 195 2.86 -13.87 -20.40
N ALA A 196 2.76 -12.67 -19.82
CA ALA A 196 3.71 -11.59 -20.11
C ALA A 196 4.68 -11.28 -18.95
N LEU A 197 4.39 -11.70 -17.69
CA LEU A 197 5.36 -11.51 -16.62
C LEU A 197 6.42 -12.63 -16.60
N PRO A 198 7.70 -12.30 -16.34
CA PRO A 198 8.73 -13.30 -16.13
C PRO A 198 8.49 -14.06 -14.81
N ARG A 199 9.08 -15.23 -14.70
CA ARG A 199 8.93 -16.10 -13.50
C ARG A 199 9.52 -15.46 -12.24
N GLY A 200 10.36 -14.43 -12.38
CA GLY A 200 11.12 -13.79 -11.29
C GLY A 200 12.35 -14.60 -10.91
N ALA A 201 13.17 -14.05 -10.02
CA ALA A 201 14.35 -14.76 -9.52
C ALA A 201 13.91 -15.97 -8.68
N HIS A 202 13.84 -17.12 -9.33
CA HIS A 202 13.37 -18.37 -8.71
C HIS A 202 14.53 -19.23 -8.19
N ASP A 203 15.80 -18.80 -8.44
CA ASP A 203 16.99 -19.61 -8.18
C ASP A 203 17.50 -19.54 -6.73
N VAL A 204 16.97 -18.66 -5.92
CA VAL A 204 17.23 -18.68 -4.48
C VAL A 204 16.13 -19.52 -3.83
N ARG A 205 16.32 -20.84 -3.78
CA ARG A 205 15.59 -21.69 -2.85
C ARG A 205 15.86 -21.15 -1.46
N SER A 206 14.99 -20.26 -0.99
CA SER A 206 14.99 -19.89 0.41
C SER A 206 14.56 -21.13 1.18
N ASN A 207 15.54 -21.90 1.63
CA ASN A 207 15.33 -22.94 2.64
C ASN A 207 15.08 -22.31 4.02
N ALA A 208 15.10 -20.98 4.10
CA ALA A 208 14.86 -20.27 5.34
C ALA A 208 13.42 -20.54 5.81
N SER A 209 13.32 -21.19 6.96
CA SER A 209 12.05 -21.38 7.67
C SER A 209 11.45 -20.04 8.09
N TRP A 210 10.17 -19.99 8.42
CA TRP A 210 9.58 -18.82 9.09
C TRP A 210 10.27 -18.48 10.40
N SER A 211 10.79 -19.49 11.13
CA SER A 211 11.60 -19.30 12.33
C SER A 211 12.86 -18.49 12.04
N ASP A 212 13.58 -18.82 10.97
CA ASP A 212 14.83 -18.15 10.61
C ASP A 212 14.56 -16.72 10.14
N ALA A 213 13.49 -16.52 9.34
CA ALA A 213 13.05 -15.19 8.95
C ALA A 213 12.66 -14.33 10.17
N MET A 214 11.95 -14.91 11.15
CA MET A 214 11.55 -14.20 12.37
C MET A 214 12.77 -13.80 13.21
N VAL A 215 13.82 -14.60 13.25
CA VAL A 215 15.08 -14.25 13.92
C VAL A 215 15.72 -13.04 13.25
N VAL A 216 15.83 -13.05 11.90
CA VAL A 216 16.40 -11.92 11.15
C VAL A 216 15.54 -10.66 11.32
N LEU A 217 14.22 -10.78 11.16
CA LEU A 217 13.28 -9.68 11.32
C LEU A 217 13.35 -9.06 12.73
N ARG A 218 13.50 -9.87 13.79
CA ARG A 218 13.60 -9.38 15.17
C ARG A 218 14.89 -8.65 15.47
N HIS A 219 15.97 -8.92 14.75
CA HIS A 219 17.28 -8.31 15.02
C HIS A 219 17.58 -7.12 14.09
N ASP A 220 16.80 -6.91 13.02
CA ASP A 220 17.00 -5.79 12.09
C ASP A 220 16.40 -4.49 12.66
N ARG A 221 17.25 -3.73 13.35
CA ARG A 221 16.86 -2.43 13.93
C ARG A 221 16.43 -1.40 12.89
N LYS A 222 17.02 -1.43 11.67
CA LYS A 222 16.65 -0.51 10.59
C LYS A 222 15.26 -0.84 10.06
N LEU A 223 14.93 -2.14 9.99
CA LEU A 223 13.58 -2.58 9.66
C LEU A 223 12.58 -2.09 10.71
N HIS A 224 12.83 -2.32 12.01
CA HIS A 224 11.91 -1.87 13.06
C HIS A 224 11.71 -0.36 13.04
N GLN A 225 12.77 0.41 12.82
CA GLN A 225 12.71 1.85 12.66
C GLN A 225 11.78 2.26 11.51
N LEU A 226 11.93 1.62 10.34
CA LEU A 226 11.09 1.88 9.17
C LEU A 226 9.64 1.46 9.41
N LEU A 227 9.41 0.28 10.01
CA LEU A 227 8.05 -0.20 10.33
C LEU A 227 7.32 0.72 11.31
N LEU A 228 8.01 1.21 12.35
CA LEU A 228 7.43 2.15 13.31
C LEU A 228 7.06 3.48 12.64
N ALA A 229 7.95 4.02 11.81
CA ALA A 229 7.66 5.25 11.06
C ALA A 229 6.50 5.05 10.06
N ASN A 230 6.49 3.93 9.33
CA ASN A 230 5.40 3.58 8.41
C ASN A 230 4.07 3.37 9.15
N PHE A 231 4.07 2.76 10.32
CA PHE A 231 2.87 2.58 11.11
C PHE A 231 2.29 3.92 11.60
N ALA A 232 3.14 4.79 12.13
CA ALA A 232 2.72 6.11 12.59
C ALA A 232 2.08 6.93 11.46
N ILE A 233 2.70 6.95 10.27
CA ILE A 233 2.15 7.70 9.14
C ILE A 233 0.93 7.01 8.52
N ALA A 234 0.84 5.69 8.55
CA ALA A 234 -0.33 4.97 8.07
C ALA A 234 -1.58 5.27 8.91
N LEU A 235 -1.43 5.43 10.24
CA LEU A 235 -2.53 5.88 11.11
C LEU A 235 -3.05 7.26 10.68
N VAL A 236 -2.17 8.17 10.29
CA VAL A 236 -2.54 9.49 9.76
C VAL A 236 -3.21 9.37 8.39
N PHE A 237 -2.66 8.56 7.50
CA PHE A 237 -3.16 8.37 6.13
C PHE A 237 -4.63 7.90 6.10
N PHE A 238 -4.98 6.90 6.90
CA PHE A 238 -6.34 6.37 6.91
C PHE A 238 -7.39 7.32 7.49
N GLN A 239 -7.00 8.42 8.11
CA GLN A 239 -7.91 9.46 8.55
C GLN A 239 -8.54 10.22 7.37
N MET A 240 -7.92 10.22 6.21
CA MET A 240 -8.45 10.86 5.00
C MET A 240 -9.81 10.27 4.61
N ALA A 241 -9.95 8.95 4.69
CA ALA A 241 -11.18 8.25 4.34
C ALA A 241 -12.23 8.19 5.48
N SER A 242 -11.90 8.70 6.66
CA SER A 242 -12.79 8.63 7.85
C SER A 242 -13.00 9.99 8.49
N THR A 243 -12.11 10.40 9.37
CA THR A 243 -12.27 11.58 10.24
C THR A 243 -12.22 12.89 9.46
N PHE A 244 -11.45 12.98 8.38
CA PHE A 244 -11.38 14.19 7.55
C PHE A 244 -12.73 14.51 6.90
N GLY A 245 -13.47 13.50 6.41
CA GLY A 245 -14.82 13.69 5.88
C GLY A 245 -15.78 14.24 6.95
N LEU A 246 -15.69 13.71 8.17
CA LEU A 246 -16.49 14.20 9.31
C LEU A 246 -16.11 15.66 9.68
N HIS A 247 -14.84 16.01 9.62
CA HIS A 247 -14.39 17.38 9.86
C HIS A 247 -15.00 18.36 8.84
N VAL A 248 -14.88 18.07 7.56
CA VAL A 248 -15.43 18.89 6.46
C VAL A 248 -16.94 19.11 6.61
N THR A 249 -17.68 18.05 6.93
CA THR A 249 -19.14 18.15 7.11
C THR A 249 -19.52 18.89 8.39
N LYS A 250 -18.77 18.77 9.48
CA LYS A 250 -18.98 19.57 10.71
C LYS A 250 -18.71 21.06 10.52
N LEU A 251 -17.87 21.45 9.58
CA LEU A 251 -17.67 22.85 9.17
C LEU A 251 -18.83 23.41 8.33
N GLY A 252 -19.86 22.58 8.03
CA GLY A 252 -21.02 22.97 7.22
C GLY A 252 -20.82 22.81 5.72
N PHE A 253 -19.71 22.25 5.27
CA PHE A 253 -19.49 21.97 3.84
C PHE A 253 -20.17 20.68 3.41
N SER A 254 -20.60 20.63 2.15
CA SER A 254 -21.25 19.45 1.59
C SER A 254 -20.28 18.27 1.43
N PRO A 255 -20.79 17.02 1.42
CA PRO A 255 -19.98 15.84 1.08
C PRO A 255 -19.29 15.92 -0.29
N ALA A 256 -19.85 16.71 -1.23
CA ALA A 256 -19.24 16.97 -2.52
C ALA A 256 -17.92 17.75 -2.40
N VAL A 257 -17.83 18.70 -1.49
CA VAL A 257 -16.58 19.44 -1.17
C VAL A 257 -15.51 18.49 -0.63
N TYR A 258 -15.89 17.62 0.31
CA TYR A 258 -15.00 16.55 0.79
C TYR A 258 -14.50 15.68 -0.36
N GLY A 259 -15.41 15.18 -1.19
CA GLY A 259 -15.06 14.35 -2.35
C GLY A 259 -14.11 15.05 -3.32
N ALA A 260 -14.35 16.35 -3.61
CA ALA A 260 -13.49 17.15 -4.49
C ALA A 260 -12.07 17.31 -3.93
N ILE A 261 -11.95 17.57 -2.61
CA ILE A 261 -10.65 17.72 -1.94
C ILE A 261 -9.88 16.38 -1.95
N VAL A 262 -10.55 15.26 -1.70
CA VAL A 262 -9.92 13.93 -1.77
C VAL A 262 -9.54 13.56 -3.20
N SER A 263 -10.39 13.89 -4.19
CA SER A 263 -10.08 13.69 -5.61
C SER A 263 -8.86 14.49 -6.05
N LEU A 264 -8.64 15.67 -5.47
CA LEU A 264 -7.44 16.47 -5.71
C LEU A 264 -6.17 15.74 -5.28
N ASN A 265 -6.19 15.01 -4.15
CA ASN A 265 -5.07 14.14 -3.75
C ASN A 265 -4.73 13.14 -4.87
N GLY A 266 -5.71 12.38 -5.34
CA GLY A 266 -5.50 11.41 -6.42
C GLY A 266 -4.96 12.06 -7.70
N ALA A 267 -5.50 13.21 -8.10
CA ALA A 267 -5.05 13.94 -9.28
C ALA A 267 -3.59 14.41 -9.14
N LEU A 268 -3.23 15.01 -8.01
CA LEU A 268 -1.83 15.43 -7.75
C LEU A 268 -0.88 14.24 -7.79
N VAL A 269 -1.24 13.10 -7.21
CA VAL A 269 -0.43 11.88 -7.26
C VAL A 269 -0.22 11.43 -8.71
N VAL A 270 -1.29 11.35 -9.51
CA VAL A 270 -1.20 10.91 -10.91
C VAL A 270 -0.30 11.83 -11.75
N PHE A 271 -0.44 13.14 -11.60
CA PHE A 271 0.28 14.09 -12.47
C PHE A 271 1.65 14.52 -11.95
N CYS A 272 1.86 14.54 -10.63
CA CYS A 272 3.05 15.14 -10.04
C CYS A 272 4.02 14.13 -9.40
N GLU A 273 3.56 12.93 -8.98
CA GLU A 273 4.38 12.01 -8.19
C GLU A 273 5.66 11.56 -8.91
N LEU A 274 5.55 11.23 -10.20
CA LEU A 274 6.74 10.81 -10.97
C LEU A 274 7.78 11.91 -11.07
N LEU A 275 7.35 13.15 -11.38
CA LEU A 275 8.26 14.30 -11.49
C LEU A 275 8.95 14.58 -10.15
N LEU A 276 8.16 14.58 -9.08
CA LEU A 276 8.67 14.81 -7.73
C LEU A 276 9.62 13.70 -7.28
N THR A 277 9.28 12.45 -7.57
CA THR A 277 10.10 11.27 -7.25
C THR A 277 11.45 11.33 -7.98
N MET A 278 11.46 11.72 -9.26
CA MET A 278 12.68 11.87 -10.04
C MET A 278 13.62 12.94 -9.48
N PHE A 279 13.08 13.98 -8.89
CA PHE A 279 13.87 14.99 -8.18
C PHE A 279 14.38 14.46 -6.83
N THR A 280 13.49 13.86 -6.02
CA THR A 280 13.78 13.47 -4.63
C THR A 280 14.74 12.28 -4.52
N ARG A 281 14.77 11.36 -5.48
CA ARG A 281 15.68 10.20 -5.51
C ARG A 281 17.19 10.57 -5.55
N ARG A 282 17.52 11.83 -5.84
CA ARG A 282 18.91 12.34 -5.82
C ARG A 282 19.45 12.52 -4.40
N PHE A 283 18.57 12.48 -3.42
CA PHE A 283 18.90 12.72 -2.03
C PHE A 283 18.83 11.41 -1.22
N PRO A 284 19.49 11.33 -0.05
CA PRO A 284 19.43 10.17 0.81
C PRO A 284 18.00 9.84 1.23
N ALA A 285 17.57 8.59 1.01
CA ALA A 285 16.19 8.15 1.22
C ALA A 285 15.62 8.56 2.59
N ARG A 286 16.39 8.39 3.67
CA ARG A 286 15.97 8.73 5.03
C ARG A 286 15.68 10.23 5.21
N ARG A 287 16.48 11.13 4.60
CA ARG A 287 16.25 12.58 4.66
C ARG A 287 14.99 12.95 3.90
N VAL A 288 14.80 12.36 2.72
CA VAL A 288 13.61 12.58 1.89
C VAL A 288 12.35 12.14 2.63
N MET A 289 12.38 10.94 3.23
CA MET A 289 11.26 10.42 4.02
C MET A 289 10.96 11.31 5.23
N ALA A 290 11.98 11.78 5.95
CA ALA A 290 11.78 12.67 7.09
C ALA A 290 11.08 13.98 6.69
N VAL A 291 11.52 14.60 5.58
CA VAL A 291 10.85 15.80 5.04
C VAL A 291 9.41 15.48 4.64
N GLY A 292 9.16 14.37 3.96
CA GLY A 292 7.82 13.94 3.58
C GLY A 292 6.91 13.72 4.79
N TYR A 293 7.40 13.08 5.85
CA TYR A 293 6.63 12.90 7.08
C TYR A 293 6.30 14.23 7.78
N VAL A 294 7.23 15.21 7.77
CA VAL A 294 6.95 16.56 8.28
C VAL A 294 5.86 17.26 7.46
N LEU A 295 5.89 17.13 6.13
CA LEU A 295 4.83 17.68 5.28
C LEU A 295 3.47 17.02 5.55
N CYS A 296 3.43 15.68 5.72
CA CYS A 296 2.22 14.97 6.13
C CYS A 296 1.71 15.46 7.50
N ALA A 297 2.63 15.62 8.47
CA ALA A 297 2.30 16.12 9.80
C ALA A 297 1.68 17.53 9.72
N ALA A 298 2.31 18.43 8.96
CA ALA A 298 1.81 19.79 8.76
C ALA A 298 0.45 19.80 8.08
N GLY A 299 0.28 19.03 7.00
CA GLY A 299 -0.97 18.92 6.26
C GLY A 299 -2.15 18.46 7.14
N TYR A 300 -1.91 17.56 8.09
CA TYR A 300 -2.95 17.14 9.03
C TYR A 300 -3.12 18.09 10.21
N ALA A 301 -2.05 18.53 10.86
CA ALA A 301 -2.12 19.39 12.02
C ALA A 301 -2.80 20.75 11.71
N LEU A 302 -2.52 21.32 10.54
CA LEU A 302 -3.08 22.60 10.10
C LEU A 302 -4.60 22.57 9.89
N ASN A 303 -5.21 21.38 9.75
CA ASN A 303 -6.68 21.28 9.72
C ASN A 303 -7.35 21.77 11.00
N ALA A 304 -6.63 21.84 12.13
CA ALA A 304 -7.12 22.48 13.35
C ALA A 304 -7.55 23.95 13.14
N PHE A 305 -6.95 24.61 12.15
CA PHE A 305 -7.17 26.03 11.84
C PHE A 305 -7.85 26.25 10.48
N ALA A 306 -8.10 25.16 9.72
CA ALA A 306 -8.66 25.23 8.38
C ALA A 306 -10.19 25.25 8.43
N HIS A 307 -10.78 26.46 8.42
CA HIS A 307 -12.22 26.67 8.45
C HIS A 307 -12.81 27.11 7.10
N THR A 308 -12.00 27.19 6.05
CA THR A 308 -12.41 27.60 4.70
C THR A 308 -11.96 26.56 3.67
N ILE A 309 -12.67 26.47 2.54
CA ILE A 309 -12.30 25.54 1.46
C ILE A 309 -10.85 25.73 0.99
N PRO A 310 -10.34 26.95 0.73
CA PRO A 310 -8.95 27.13 0.34
C PRO A 310 -7.95 26.63 1.39
N ALA A 311 -8.25 26.82 2.68
CA ALA A 311 -7.39 26.32 3.76
C ALA A 311 -7.37 24.78 3.82
N LEU A 312 -8.54 24.14 3.70
CA LEU A 312 -8.64 22.68 3.62
C LEU A 312 -7.90 22.11 2.38
N VAL A 313 -8.02 22.79 1.24
CA VAL A 313 -7.27 22.45 0.01
C VAL A 313 -5.77 22.57 0.24
N LEU A 314 -5.29 23.64 0.87
CA LEU A 314 -3.87 23.80 1.20
C LEU A 314 -3.37 22.68 2.11
N CYS A 315 -4.12 22.33 3.15
CA CYS A 315 -3.82 21.21 4.04
C CYS A 315 -3.70 19.89 3.27
N MET A 316 -4.63 19.62 2.36
CA MET A 316 -4.60 18.43 1.51
C MET A 316 -3.41 18.44 0.55
N VAL A 317 -3.09 19.58 -0.07
CA VAL A 317 -1.93 19.73 -0.94
C VAL A 317 -0.64 19.44 -0.18
N LEU A 318 -0.44 20.01 1.00
CA LEU A 318 0.73 19.74 1.85
C LEU A 318 0.85 18.27 2.21
N PHE A 319 -0.26 17.66 2.64
CA PHE A 319 -0.31 16.22 2.92
C PHE A 319 0.07 15.38 1.69
N THR A 320 -0.52 15.68 0.54
CA THR A 320 -0.28 14.95 -0.71
C THR A 320 1.17 15.05 -1.17
N PHE A 321 1.81 16.24 -1.05
CA PHE A 321 3.23 16.38 -1.34
C PHE A 321 4.09 15.54 -0.39
N GLY A 322 3.76 15.53 0.90
CA GLY A 322 4.42 14.66 1.88
C GLY A 322 4.29 13.18 1.52
N GLU A 323 3.10 12.77 1.13
CA GLU A 323 2.79 11.41 0.68
C GLU A 323 3.60 11.02 -0.55
N MET A 324 3.58 11.83 -1.63
CA MET A 324 4.31 11.58 -2.87
C MET A 324 5.83 11.50 -2.67
N VAL A 325 6.37 12.28 -1.73
CA VAL A 325 7.80 12.25 -1.38
C VAL A 325 8.16 10.98 -0.61
N THR A 326 7.29 10.54 0.29
CA THR A 326 7.59 9.48 1.26
C THR A 326 7.37 8.08 0.71
N MET A 327 6.22 7.83 0.06
CA MET A 327 5.77 6.46 -0.24
C MET A 327 6.67 5.69 -1.21
N PRO A 328 7.12 6.27 -2.35
CA PRO A 328 8.04 5.58 -3.24
C PRO A 328 9.40 5.33 -2.57
N MET A 329 9.87 6.30 -1.77
CA MET A 329 11.16 6.21 -1.07
C MET A 329 11.13 5.15 0.03
N ALA A 330 10.03 5.05 0.80
CA ALA A 330 9.86 4.03 1.83
C ALA A 330 9.85 2.62 1.23
N SER A 331 9.15 2.44 0.09
CA SER A 331 9.11 1.17 -0.62
C SER A 331 10.48 0.78 -1.19
N ALA A 332 11.20 1.72 -1.80
CA ALA A 332 12.55 1.48 -2.30
C ALA A 332 13.54 1.19 -1.17
N TYR A 333 13.49 1.96 -0.08
CA TYR A 333 14.35 1.75 1.10
C TYR A 333 14.09 0.40 1.77
N MET A 334 12.82 -0.03 1.88
CA MET A 334 12.46 -1.37 2.36
C MET A 334 13.06 -2.47 1.46
N ALA A 335 12.98 -2.30 0.14
CA ALA A 335 13.54 -3.25 -0.82
C ALA A 335 15.07 -3.36 -0.72
N ASP A 336 15.75 -2.26 -0.38
CA ASP A 336 17.21 -2.21 -0.21
C ASP A 336 17.67 -2.80 1.13
N LEU A 337 16.82 -2.72 2.19
CA LEU A 337 17.08 -3.37 3.47
C LEU A 337 16.92 -4.89 3.39
N ALA A 338 16.01 -5.37 2.55
CA ALA A 338 15.64 -6.77 2.49
C ALA A 338 16.74 -7.64 1.85
N PRO A 339 17.18 -8.73 2.51
CA PRO A 339 17.99 -9.76 1.86
C PRO A 339 17.30 -10.28 0.58
N ALA A 340 18.09 -10.68 -0.42
CA ALA A 340 17.55 -11.06 -1.73
C ALA A 340 16.51 -12.21 -1.66
N ASP A 341 16.75 -13.17 -0.76
CA ASP A 341 15.91 -14.34 -0.51
C ASP A 341 14.71 -14.07 0.43
N MET A 342 14.64 -12.88 1.06
CA MET A 342 13.60 -12.51 2.03
C MET A 342 12.78 -11.27 1.62
N ARG A 343 12.95 -10.74 0.41
CA ARG A 343 12.26 -9.52 -0.05
C ARG A 343 10.74 -9.60 0.10
N GLY A 344 10.14 -10.74 -0.27
CA GLY A 344 8.69 -10.95 -0.14
C GLY A 344 8.24 -10.86 1.32
N ARG A 345 9.00 -11.41 2.27
CA ARG A 345 8.69 -11.37 3.71
C ARG A 345 8.81 -9.96 4.28
N TYR A 346 9.85 -9.21 3.91
CA TYR A 346 10.02 -7.81 4.30
C TYR A 346 8.86 -6.95 3.78
N MET A 347 8.47 -7.14 2.51
CA MET A 347 7.32 -6.44 1.94
C MET A 347 6.00 -6.85 2.61
N GLY A 348 5.84 -8.12 2.97
CA GLY A 348 4.68 -8.62 3.71
C GLY A 348 4.57 -7.99 5.10
N VAL A 349 5.66 -7.93 5.86
CA VAL A 349 5.68 -7.28 7.19
C VAL A 349 5.42 -5.78 7.08
N SER A 350 5.94 -5.12 6.04
CA SER A 350 5.60 -3.72 5.75
C SER A 350 4.10 -3.55 5.46
N GLY A 351 3.52 -4.44 4.65
CA GLY A 351 2.07 -4.45 4.38
C GLY A 351 1.24 -4.66 5.65
N LEU A 352 1.74 -5.44 6.60
CA LEU A 352 1.10 -5.67 7.89
C LEU A 352 0.92 -4.37 8.67
N THR A 353 1.90 -3.48 8.69
CA THR A 353 1.79 -2.19 9.41
C THR A 353 0.65 -1.34 8.84
N TRP A 354 0.48 -1.34 7.52
CA TRP A 354 -0.61 -0.66 6.84
C TRP A 354 -1.96 -1.31 7.12
N ALA A 355 -2.05 -2.63 7.08
CA ALA A 355 -3.28 -3.36 7.37
C ALA A 355 -3.76 -3.12 8.81
N VAL A 356 -2.86 -3.19 9.79
CA VAL A 356 -3.19 -2.91 11.20
C VAL A 356 -3.64 -1.46 11.37
N ALA A 357 -2.94 -0.51 10.77
CA ALA A 357 -3.32 0.90 10.81
C ALA A 357 -4.69 1.16 10.16
N MET A 358 -5.03 0.47 9.08
CA MET A 358 -6.34 0.55 8.43
C MET A 358 -7.47 0.03 9.34
N ILE A 359 -7.20 -1.02 10.11
CA ILE A 359 -8.21 -1.61 11.00
C ILE A 359 -8.49 -0.71 12.20
N ILE A 360 -7.43 -0.22 12.87
CA ILE A 360 -7.59 0.51 14.13
C ILE A 360 -7.65 2.04 13.94
N GLY A 361 -7.01 2.57 12.91
CA GLY A 361 -6.83 4.00 12.70
C GLY A 361 -8.14 4.77 12.62
N PRO A 362 -9.08 4.42 11.72
CA PRO A 362 -10.36 5.12 11.59
C PRO A 362 -11.16 5.15 12.89
N GLY A 363 -11.27 4.02 13.59
CA GLY A 363 -12.02 3.92 14.86
C GLY A 363 -11.39 4.78 15.96
N LEU A 364 -10.08 4.72 16.14
CA LEU A 364 -9.37 5.54 17.12
C LEU A 364 -9.45 7.03 16.78
N GLY A 365 -9.27 7.38 15.50
CA GLY A 365 -9.33 8.76 15.04
C GLY A 365 -10.70 9.37 15.23
N MET A 366 -11.77 8.67 14.85
CA MET A 366 -13.15 9.14 15.04
C MET A 366 -13.49 9.33 16.52
N LYS A 367 -13.10 8.38 17.38
CA LYS A 367 -13.31 8.50 18.83
C LYS A 367 -12.57 9.71 19.39
N LEU A 368 -11.30 9.91 19.03
CA LEU A 368 -10.52 11.05 19.49
C LEU A 368 -11.07 12.38 18.97
N PHE A 369 -11.49 12.41 17.70
CA PHE A 369 -12.08 13.60 17.09
C PHE A 369 -13.43 13.99 17.72
N THR A 370 -14.24 13.04 18.10
CA THR A 370 -15.52 13.32 18.80
C THR A 370 -15.30 13.84 20.22
N LEU A 371 -14.24 13.39 20.90
CA LEU A 371 -13.85 13.89 22.21
C LEU A 371 -13.25 15.30 22.13
N SER A 372 -12.33 15.56 21.24
CA SER A 372 -11.68 16.85 21.04
C SER A 372 -11.05 16.95 19.63
N PRO A 373 -11.64 17.72 18.70
CA PRO A 373 -11.03 17.93 17.39
C PRO A 373 -9.62 18.52 17.46
N ALA A 374 -9.37 19.46 18.38
CA ALA A 374 -8.04 20.06 18.54
C ALA A 374 -6.99 19.01 18.96
N THR A 375 -7.32 18.18 19.94
CA THR A 375 -6.44 17.08 20.39
C THR A 375 -6.21 16.07 19.25
N TYR A 376 -7.23 15.75 18.48
CA TYR A 376 -7.11 14.85 17.35
C TYR A 376 -6.11 15.37 16.29
N TRP A 377 -6.21 16.64 15.90
CA TRP A 377 -5.29 17.22 14.93
C TRP A 377 -3.86 17.33 15.47
N ALA A 378 -3.70 17.68 16.75
CA ALA A 378 -2.40 17.70 17.42
C ALA A 378 -1.76 16.30 17.46
N VAL A 379 -2.52 15.26 17.81
CA VAL A 379 -2.04 13.86 17.81
C VAL A 379 -1.69 13.40 16.39
N SER A 380 -2.50 13.73 15.40
CA SER A 380 -2.21 13.37 14.00
C SER A 380 -0.92 14.02 13.50
N GLY A 381 -0.73 15.32 13.79
CA GLY A 381 0.54 16.01 13.53
C GLY A 381 1.71 15.40 14.30
N GLY A 382 1.51 15.10 15.59
CA GLY A 382 2.50 14.45 16.45
C GLY A 382 2.96 13.09 15.93
N LEU A 383 2.04 12.27 15.41
CA LEU A 383 2.38 10.98 14.79
C LEU A 383 3.27 11.15 13.55
N GLY A 384 2.98 12.13 12.69
CA GLY A 384 3.82 12.42 11.54
C GLY A 384 5.21 12.95 11.92
N LEU A 385 5.29 13.82 12.95
CA LEU A 385 6.57 14.27 13.50
C LEU A 385 7.34 13.13 14.18
N LEU A 386 6.66 12.22 14.87
CA LEU A 386 7.26 11.01 15.42
C LEU A 386 7.86 10.15 14.32
N ALA A 387 7.13 9.94 13.21
CA ALA A 387 7.65 9.19 12.07
C ALA A 387 8.92 9.85 11.50
N ALA A 388 8.93 11.18 11.35
CA ALA A 388 10.09 11.95 10.89
C ALA A 388 11.28 11.83 11.86
N ALA A 389 11.05 11.95 13.16
CA ALA A 389 12.08 11.79 14.19
C ALA A 389 12.66 10.38 14.17
N VAL A 390 11.79 9.35 14.20
CA VAL A 390 12.19 7.95 14.18
C VAL A 390 13.07 7.65 12.99
N ILE A 391 12.67 8.02 11.75
CA ILE A 391 13.47 7.71 10.55
C ILE A 391 14.79 8.50 10.51
N SER A 392 14.89 9.62 11.20
CA SER A 392 16.10 10.46 11.24
C SER A 392 17.17 9.94 12.18
N ILE A 393 16.83 9.13 13.19
CA ILE A 393 17.78 8.56 14.14
C ILE A 393 18.79 7.64 13.42
N ASN A 394 20.08 7.91 13.57
CA ASN A 394 21.12 7.02 13.05
C ASN A 394 21.21 5.74 13.88
N VAL A 395 20.56 4.68 13.39
CA VAL A 395 20.73 3.35 13.98
C VAL A 395 21.99 2.73 13.36
N SER A 396 23.07 2.66 14.15
CA SER A 396 24.29 1.93 13.77
C SER A 396 23.93 0.47 13.49
N ALA A 397 24.36 -0.04 12.34
CA ALA A 397 24.36 -1.48 12.13
C ALA A 397 25.28 -2.06 13.21
N ARG A 398 24.73 -2.86 14.11
CA ARG A 398 25.59 -3.69 14.98
C ARG A 398 26.40 -4.55 14.00
N SER A 399 27.74 -4.46 14.08
CA SER A 399 28.64 -5.30 13.29
C SER A 399 28.13 -6.72 13.34
N GLU A 400 27.87 -7.28 12.16
CA GLU A 400 27.48 -8.64 11.94
C GLU A 400 28.55 -9.58 12.50
N HIS A 401 28.32 -10.05 13.73
CA HIS A 401 28.66 -11.41 14.05
C HIS A 401 27.34 -12.21 13.93
N ALA A 402 26.95 -12.48 12.68
CA ALA A 402 26.16 -13.67 12.43
C ALA A 402 26.97 -14.82 13.06
N PRO A 403 26.39 -15.65 13.95
CA PRO A 403 27.03 -16.89 14.30
C PRO A 403 27.21 -17.64 12.98
N SER A 404 28.44 -17.79 12.53
CA SER A 404 28.79 -18.74 11.50
C SER A 404 28.23 -20.07 11.95
N CYS A 405 27.14 -20.49 11.35
CA CYS A 405 26.62 -21.83 11.51
C CYS A 405 27.69 -22.74 10.88
N ALA A 406 28.69 -23.08 11.66
CA ALA A 406 29.62 -24.15 11.40
C ALA A 406 28.77 -25.43 11.40
N LEU A 407 28.16 -25.74 10.25
CA LEU A 407 27.79 -27.12 9.95
C LEU A 407 29.09 -27.89 9.80
N SER A 408 29.61 -28.35 10.95
CA SER A 408 30.58 -29.41 10.98
C SER A 408 30.02 -30.63 10.26
N ALA A 409 30.73 -31.05 9.25
CA ALA A 409 30.61 -32.38 8.65
C ALA A 409 30.54 -33.46 9.77
N LYS A 410 29.50 -34.25 9.73
CA LYS A 410 29.52 -35.67 10.08
C LYS A 410 28.49 -36.41 9.20
#